data_557ec1cd3e4be48d1837501f2c053eac
#
_entry.id   557ec1cd3e4be48d1837501f2c053eac
#
_cell.length_a   1.000
_cell.length_b   1.000
_cell.length_c   1.000
_cell.angle_alpha   90.00
_cell.angle_beta   90.00
_cell.angle_gamma   90.00
#
_symmetry.space_group_name_H-M   'P 1'
#
loop_
_entity.id
_entity.type
_entity.pdbx_description
1 polymer ?
#
loop_
_entity_poly.entity_id
_entity_poly.type
_entity_poly.pdbx_seq_one_letter_code
_entity_poly.pdbx_strand_id
1 'polypeptide(L)'
;IDEGMKNQWHNSGGVLNSGDGLAITKDCDDVEAALQFVDDLLSEEIHNLRFWGVEGEDYQVGDDGLFYRTKEQRAKAAETDYKASHACSYSYFPQYDGTCDDGLNATKPSGQAKEFFDGLNEDVKKAFQAYGVETYVEMLGTNEAPGPWYPMWSFSNNFTTDTEGGMAWTKIGEVKHEQLPQVVMAKDFDSAWDTYMDKYNACNPQDFLGELQTELDKR
;
A
#
# COMPACT_ATOMS: atom_id res chain seq x y z
N ILE A 1 -5.05 -22.72 2.66
CA ILE A 1 -3.86 -22.77 1.83
C ILE A 1 -3.10 -24.04 2.22
N ASP A 2 -2.51 -24.75 1.27
CA ASP A 2 -1.90 -26.06 1.48
C ASP A 2 -0.64 -26.01 2.34
N GLU A 3 -0.36 -27.11 3.04
CA GLU A 3 0.84 -27.27 3.87
C GLU A 3 2.10 -27.11 3.00
N GLY A 4 3.03 -26.28 3.46
CA GLY A 4 4.28 -25.98 2.76
C GLY A 4 4.24 -24.82 1.77
N MET A 5 3.08 -24.23 1.51
CA MET A 5 3.01 -22.98 0.76
C MET A 5 3.51 -21.82 1.63
N LYS A 6 4.47 -21.09 1.09
CA LYS A 6 4.90 -19.84 1.72
C LYS A 6 3.82 -18.77 1.58
N ASN A 7 3.67 -17.96 2.62
CA ASN A 7 2.91 -16.74 2.49
C ASN A 7 3.56 -15.82 1.45
N GLN A 8 2.82 -15.53 0.40
CA GLN A 8 3.32 -14.72 -0.72
C GLN A 8 2.95 -13.25 -0.56
N TRP A 9 3.04 -12.73 0.65
CA TRP A 9 2.99 -11.31 0.85
C TRP A 9 4.23 -10.67 0.21
N HIS A 10 4.01 -9.93 -0.87
CA HIS A 10 5.07 -9.19 -1.52
C HIS A 10 4.81 -7.71 -1.37
N ASN A 11 5.81 -7.01 -0.95
CA ASN A 11 5.96 -5.63 -1.32
C ASN A 11 7.05 -5.57 -2.41
N SER A 12 6.71 -5.10 -3.58
CA SER A 12 7.64 -4.90 -4.69
C SER A 12 8.58 -3.71 -4.47
N GLY A 13 8.88 -3.38 -3.22
CA GLY A 13 9.71 -2.24 -2.85
C GLY A 13 11.05 -2.18 -3.57
N GLY A 14 11.55 -0.97 -3.77
CA GLY A 14 12.88 -0.73 -4.30
C GLY A 14 12.97 -0.45 -5.80
N VAL A 15 11.84 -0.36 -6.51
CA VAL A 15 11.83 0.11 -7.89
C VAL A 15 11.32 1.54 -7.94
N LEU A 16 12.06 2.40 -8.64
CA LEU A 16 11.64 3.76 -8.90
C LEU A 16 10.27 3.77 -9.60
N ASN A 17 9.26 4.27 -8.92
CA ASN A 17 7.96 4.52 -9.54
C ASN A 17 8.02 5.86 -10.28
N SER A 18 8.01 5.82 -11.60
CA SER A 18 7.98 7.01 -12.46
C SER A 18 6.55 7.42 -12.86
N GLY A 19 5.54 6.73 -12.35
CA GLY A 19 4.13 7.04 -12.60
C GLY A 19 3.61 8.21 -11.77
N ASP A 20 4.26 8.45 -10.62
CA ASP A 20 3.93 9.56 -9.71
C ASP A 20 5.13 10.50 -9.60
N GLY A 21 4.87 11.77 -9.33
CA GLY A 21 5.94 12.73 -9.16
C GLY A 21 5.43 14.16 -9.09
N LEU A 22 6.36 15.08 -8.83
CA LEU A 22 6.14 16.51 -8.87
C LEU A 22 6.74 17.06 -10.18
N ALA A 23 6.01 17.92 -10.85
CA ALA A 23 6.47 18.60 -12.04
C ALA A 23 6.43 20.11 -11.85
N ILE A 24 7.52 20.78 -12.21
CA ILE A 24 7.58 22.24 -12.28
C ILE A 24 7.26 22.66 -13.71
N THR A 25 6.24 23.51 -13.87
CA THR A 25 5.84 23.95 -15.20
C THR A 25 6.82 25.00 -15.76
N LYS A 26 6.83 25.15 -17.10
CA LYS A 26 7.65 26.15 -17.79
C LYS A 26 7.28 27.61 -17.43
N ASP A 27 6.11 27.81 -16.85
CA ASP A 27 5.60 29.13 -16.45
C ASP A 27 5.88 29.44 -14.96
N CYS A 28 6.73 28.64 -14.30
CA CYS A 28 7.19 28.90 -12.95
C CYS A 28 8.21 30.06 -12.97
N ASP A 29 7.92 31.12 -12.25
CA ASP A 29 8.78 32.32 -12.19
C ASP A 29 10.09 32.07 -11.44
N ASP A 30 10.09 31.15 -10.45
CA ASP A 30 11.26 30.86 -9.62
C ASP A 30 11.37 29.34 -9.40
N VAL A 31 12.08 28.69 -10.31
CA VAL A 31 12.31 27.24 -10.29
C VAL A 31 13.20 26.84 -9.11
N GLU A 32 14.16 27.70 -8.72
CA GLU A 32 15.10 27.42 -7.61
C GLU A 32 14.35 27.42 -6.28
N ALA A 33 13.49 28.40 -6.04
CA ALA A 33 12.65 28.43 -4.84
C ALA A 33 11.65 27.26 -4.79
N ALA A 34 11.11 26.85 -5.93
CA ALA A 34 10.23 25.69 -6.01
C ALA A 34 10.97 24.38 -5.67
N LEU A 35 12.20 24.20 -6.14
CA LEU A 35 13.03 23.06 -5.79
C LEU A 35 13.46 23.08 -4.33
N GLN A 36 13.84 24.25 -3.80
CA GLN A 36 14.18 24.39 -2.38
C GLN A 36 12.99 24.03 -1.48
N PHE A 37 11.78 24.46 -1.86
CA PHE A 37 10.57 24.08 -1.13
C PHE A 37 10.37 22.56 -1.07
N VAL A 38 10.64 21.84 -2.17
CA VAL A 38 10.58 20.37 -2.21
C VAL A 38 11.64 19.75 -1.31
N ASP A 39 12.86 20.25 -1.37
CA ASP A 39 13.98 19.80 -0.54
C ASP A 39 13.69 20.00 0.95
N ASP A 40 13.20 21.18 1.33
CA ASP A 40 12.77 21.47 2.70
C ASP A 40 11.69 20.51 3.20
N LEU A 41 10.69 20.18 2.36
CA LEU A 41 9.64 19.21 2.70
C LEU A 41 10.17 17.78 2.98
N LEU A 42 11.31 17.43 2.39
CA LEU A 42 11.97 16.14 2.54
C LEU A 42 13.04 16.15 3.64
N SER A 43 13.37 17.32 4.21
CA SER A 43 14.24 17.36 5.40
C SER A 43 13.58 16.61 6.57
N GLU A 44 14.39 15.92 7.38
CA GLU A 44 13.86 15.13 8.50
C GLU A 44 13.09 16.00 9.50
N GLU A 45 13.57 17.21 9.78
CA GLU A 45 12.91 18.15 10.69
C GLU A 45 11.49 18.49 10.22
N ILE A 46 11.34 18.91 8.97
CA ILE A 46 10.02 19.28 8.42
C ILE A 46 9.15 18.03 8.21
N HIS A 47 9.75 16.91 7.81
CA HIS A 47 9.03 15.66 7.64
C HIS A 47 8.46 15.17 8.98
N ASN A 48 9.26 15.19 10.06
CA ASN A 48 8.81 14.82 11.39
C ASN A 48 7.73 15.78 11.91
N LEU A 49 7.90 17.08 11.71
CA LEU A 49 6.86 18.07 12.05
C LEU A 49 5.54 17.80 11.34
N ARG A 50 5.57 17.34 10.10
CA ARG A 50 4.37 17.03 9.31
C ARG A 50 3.66 15.76 9.78
N PHE A 51 4.39 14.74 10.21
CA PHE A 51 3.83 13.43 10.51
C PHE A 51 3.74 13.13 12.00
N TRP A 52 4.73 13.46 12.78
CA TRP A 52 4.72 13.31 14.22
C TRP A 52 4.11 14.52 14.93
N GLY A 53 4.37 15.72 14.42
CA GLY A 53 3.96 16.98 15.04
C GLY A 53 5.02 17.55 15.95
N VAL A 54 4.60 18.23 17.02
CA VAL A 54 5.46 18.91 18.00
C VAL A 54 5.68 18.01 19.20
N GLU A 55 6.96 17.79 19.58
CA GLU A 55 7.32 17.02 20.76
C GLU A 55 6.70 17.63 22.03
N GLY A 56 6.17 16.77 22.89
CA GLY A 56 5.48 17.17 24.12
C GLY A 56 4.01 17.57 23.90
N GLU A 57 3.63 18.00 22.71
CA GLU A 57 2.26 18.35 22.35
C GLU A 57 1.57 17.23 21.56
N ASP A 58 2.15 16.79 20.47
CA ASP A 58 1.56 15.81 19.53
C ASP A 58 2.11 14.40 19.75
N TYR A 59 3.34 14.28 20.23
CA TYR A 59 3.99 13.03 20.57
C TYR A 59 4.95 13.19 21.74
N GLN A 60 5.43 12.09 22.27
CA GLN A 60 6.41 12.02 23.36
C GLN A 60 7.62 11.22 22.91
N VAL A 61 8.75 11.41 23.60
CA VAL A 61 9.94 10.58 23.51
C VAL A 61 10.07 9.77 24.80
N GLY A 62 10.15 8.46 24.71
CA GLY A 62 10.31 7.56 25.83
C GLY A 62 11.74 7.55 26.40
N ASP A 63 11.92 6.92 27.54
CA ASP A 63 13.26 6.73 28.15
C ASP A 63 14.20 5.88 27.27
N ASP A 64 13.61 5.09 26.36
CA ASP A 64 14.27 4.29 25.34
C ASP A 64 14.57 5.07 24.04
N GLY A 65 14.19 6.34 23.99
CA GLY A 65 14.34 7.21 22.83
C GLY A 65 13.26 7.03 21.76
N LEU A 66 12.32 6.10 21.93
CA LEU A 66 11.26 5.86 20.95
C LEU A 66 10.19 6.94 20.99
N PHE A 67 9.77 7.37 19.80
CA PHE A 67 8.61 8.24 19.64
C PHE A 67 7.33 7.45 19.87
N TYR A 68 6.43 8.03 20.63
CA TYR A 68 5.11 7.45 20.87
C TYR A 68 4.07 8.54 21.12
N ARG A 69 2.80 8.18 20.99
CA ARG A 69 1.67 9.02 21.37
C ARG A 69 0.98 8.44 22.59
N THR A 70 0.58 9.31 23.51
CA THR A 70 -0.36 8.91 24.56
C THR A 70 -1.72 8.59 23.94
N LYS A 71 -2.59 7.94 24.70
CA LYS A 71 -3.94 7.64 24.21
C LYS A 71 -4.71 8.91 23.83
N GLU A 72 -4.52 9.99 24.57
CA GLU A 72 -5.15 11.29 24.36
C GLU A 72 -4.57 11.94 23.08
N GLN A 73 -3.25 11.93 22.90
CA GLN A 73 -2.59 12.45 21.70
C GLN A 73 -3.01 11.67 20.45
N ARG A 74 -3.12 10.35 20.56
CA ARG A 74 -3.58 9.49 19.45
C ARG A 74 -5.03 9.77 19.09
N ALA A 75 -5.91 9.94 20.09
CA ALA A 75 -7.31 10.28 19.86
C ALA A 75 -7.43 11.66 19.18
N LYS A 76 -6.70 12.65 19.69
CA LYS A 76 -6.65 14.00 19.12
C LYS A 76 -6.11 14.01 17.69
N ALA A 77 -5.02 13.27 17.41
CA ALA A 77 -4.46 13.12 16.06
C ALA A 77 -5.41 12.41 15.07
N ALA A 78 -6.44 11.71 15.56
CA ALA A 78 -7.45 11.11 14.70
C ALA A 78 -8.57 12.10 14.30
N GLU A 79 -8.71 13.23 14.99
CA GLU A 79 -9.73 14.24 14.72
C GLU A 79 -9.42 15.02 13.44
N THR A 80 -10.42 15.16 12.56
CA THR A 80 -10.25 15.83 11.25
C THR A 80 -9.80 17.28 11.39
N ASP A 81 -10.42 18.02 12.31
CA ASP A 81 -10.11 19.44 12.50
C ASP A 81 -8.71 19.65 13.07
N TYR A 82 -8.27 18.74 13.96
CA TYR A 82 -6.93 18.79 14.51
C TYR A 82 -5.88 18.50 13.42
N LYS A 83 -6.09 17.47 12.59
CA LYS A 83 -5.23 17.18 11.43
C LYS A 83 -5.12 18.37 10.49
N ALA A 84 -6.22 19.05 10.22
CA ALA A 84 -6.24 20.19 9.32
C ALA A 84 -5.45 21.41 9.86
N SER A 85 -5.31 21.52 11.17
CA SER A 85 -4.64 22.68 11.83
C SER A 85 -3.21 22.39 12.29
N HIS A 86 -2.81 21.11 12.48
CA HIS A 86 -1.54 20.74 13.10
C HIS A 86 -0.66 19.83 12.26
N ALA A 87 -1.22 19.16 11.26
CA ALA A 87 -0.47 18.30 10.36
C ALA A 87 -0.66 18.77 8.93
N CYS A 88 0.35 18.54 8.08
CA CYS A 88 0.18 18.71 6.65
C CYS A 88 -0.78 17.62 6.14
N SER A 89 -2.05 17.96 6.00
CA SER A 89 -3.08 17.06 5.48
C SER A 89 -2.96 16.79 3.98
N TYR A 90 -2.06 17.51 3.29
CA TYR A 90 -1.90 17.41 1.85
C TYR A 90 -1.01 16.21 1.50
N SER A 91 -1.64 15.08 1.17
CA SER A 91 -0.97 13.81 0.90
C SER A 91 -0.10 13.80 -0.36
N TYR A 92 -0.30 14.77 -1.27
CA TYR A 92 0.47 14.87 -2.52
C TYR A 92 1.80 15.62 -2.35
N PHE A 93 2.06 16.24 -1.22
CA PHE A 93 3.39 16.79 -0.97
C PHE A 93 4.42 15.67 -0.84
N PRO A 94 5.65 15.88 -1.36
CA PRO A 94 6.73 14.91 -1.26
C PRO A 94 6.88 14.36 0.15
N GLN A 95 7.04 13.07 0.27
CA GLN A 95 7.18 12.35 1.52
C GLN A 95 7.92 11.04 1.31
N TYR A 96 8.45 10.46 2.38
CA TYR A 96 9.12 9.17 2.35
C TYR A 96 8.79 8.34 3.59
N ASP A 97 8.99 7.05 3.48
CA ASP A 97 8.94 6.11 4.59
C ASP A 97 10.34 5.62 4.90
N GLY A 98 10.64 5.38 6.16
CA GLY A 98 11.93 4.90 6.56
C GLY A 98 12.20 5.10 8.04
N THR A 99 13.48 5.13 8.38
CA THR A 99 13.98 5.38 9.72
C THR A 99 14.61 6.77 9.75
N CYS A 100 14.39 7.51 10.83
CA CYS A 100 15.04 8.79 11.08
C CYS A 100 16.56 8.66 11.17
N ASP A 101 17.28 9.77 11.11
CA ASP A 101 18.76 9.82 11.21
C ASP A 101 19.28 9.26 12.52
N ASP A 102 18.45 9.18 13.56
CA ASP A 102 18.76 8.52 14.83
C ASP A 102 18.93 6.98 14.71
N GLY A 103 18.52 6.40 13.57
CA GLY A 103 18.54 4.97 13.31
C GLY A 103 17.57 4.15 14.15
N LEU A 104 16.64 4.79 14.85
CA LEU A 104 15.75 4.19 15.85
C LEU A 104 14.27 4.42 15.50
N ASN A 105 13.92 5.67 15.27
CA ASN A 105 12.53 6.07 15.07
C ASN A 105 12.09 5.99 13.60
N ALA A 106 10.86 5.57 13.38
CA ALA A 106 10.26 5.65 12.05
C ALA A 106 9.91 7.11 11.71
N THR A 107 10.06 7.49 10.44
CA THR A 107 9.73 8.83 9.95
C THR A 107 8.23 9.15 10.01
N LYS A 108 7.39 8.15 10.23
CA LYS A 108 5.94 8.29 10.38
C LYS A 108 5.41 7.41 11.51
N PRO A 109 4.37 7.84 12.24
CA PRO A 109 3.76 7.05 13.31
C PRO A 109 3.31 5.65 12.86
N SER A 110 2.82 5.52 11.63
CA SER A 110 2.38 4.24 11.07
C SER A 110 3.51 3.24 10.83
N GLY A 111 4.75 3.72 10.70
CA GLY A 111 5.95 2.89 10.56
C GLY A 111 6.57 2.47 11.90
N GLN A 112 6.16 3.10 13.01
CA GLN A 112 6.62 2.76 14.36
C GLN A 112 5.82 1.57 14.89
N ALA A 113 6.44 0.41 15.07
CA ALA A 113 5.73 -0.84 15.40
C ALA A 113 4.82 -0.70 16.62
N LYS A 114 5.37 -0.16 17.72
CA LYS A 114 4.61 0.05 18.96
C LYS A 114 3.45 1.03 18.77
N GLU A 115 3.66 2.15 18.08
CA GLU A 115 2.62 3.14 17.84
C GLU A 115 1.52 2.59 16.92
N PHE A 116 1.92 1.82 15.90
CA PHE A 116 0.99 1.09 15.04
C PHE A 116 0.13 0.12 15.86
N PHE A 117 0.74 -0.73 16.70
CA PHE A 117 0.03 -1.70 17.53
C PHE A 117 -0.92 -1.01 18.52
N ASP A 118 -0.43 0.02 19.22
CA ASP A 118 -1.24 0.78 20.18
C ASP A 118 -2.46 1.47 19.53
N GLY A 119 -2.34 1.83 18.26
CA GLY A 119 -3.40 2.43 17.45
C GLY A 119 -4.49 1.46 16.98
N LEU A 120 -4.25 0.15 17.04
CA LEU A 120 -5.22 -0.86 16.60
C LEU A 120 -6.43 -0.94 17.53
N ASN A 121 -7.56 -1.41 16.99
CA ASN A 121 -8.71 -1.75 17.81
C ASN A 121 -8.45 -3.02 18.63
N GLU A 122 -9.18 -3.18 19.75
CA GLU A 122 -8.94 -4.24 20.72
C GLU A 122 -9.10 -5.67 20.15
N ASP A 123 -9.96 -5.88 19.17
CA ASP A 123 -10.16 -7.20 18.58
C ASP A 123 -8.98 -7.59 17.66
N VAL A 124 -8.43 -6.61 16.92
CA VAL A 124 -7.21 -6.83 16.13
C VAL A 124 -6.00 -7.02 17.03
N LYS A 125 -5.87 -6.27 18.13
CA LYS A 125 -4.81 -6.50 19.13
C LYS A 125 -4.84 -7.91 19.69
N LYS A 126 -6.02 -8.41 20.05
CA LYS A 126 -6.18 -9.81 20.53
C LYS A 126 -5.74 -10.82 19.49
N ALA A 127 -6.08 -10.60 18.21
CA ALA A 127 -5.64 -11.47 17.13
C ALA A 127 -4.11 -11.44 17.00
N PHE A 128 -3.49 -10.27 16.98
CA PHE A 128 -2.03 -10.13 16.92
C PHE A 128 -1.32 -10.79 18.11
N GLN A 129 -1.84 -10.58 19.32
CA GLN A 129 -1.34 -11.24 20.52
C GLN A 129 -1.44 -12.77 20.46
N ALA A 130 -2.53 -13.30 19.87
CA ALA A 130 -2.68 -14.74 19.68
C ALA A 130 -1.65 -15.32 18.69
N TYR A 131 -1.19 -14.51 17.72
CA TYR A 131 -0.10 -14.86 16.80
C TYR A 131 1.31 -14.55 17.38
N GLY A 132 1.40 -13.80 18.48
CA GLY A 132 2.68 -13.40 19.09
C GLY A 132 3.43 -12.35 18.27
N VAL A 133 2.71 -11.47 17.57
CA VAL A 133 3.26 -10.43 16.69
C VAL A 133 2.67 -9.07 17.02
N GLU A 134 3.35 -7.99 16.62
CA GLU A 134 2.89 -6.62 16.77
C GLU A 134 2.59 -5.93 15.44
N THR A 135 3.09 -6.49 14.33
CA THR A 135 2.89 -5.91 12.99
C THR A 135 2.43 -6.95 11.97
N TYR A 136 1.82 -6.47 10.88
CA TYR A 136 1.49 -7.34 9.75
C TYR A 136 2.74 -7.94 9.08
N VAL A 137 3.86 -7.21 9.07
CA VAL A 137 5.12 -7.69 8.49
C VAL A 137 5.65 -8.90 9.27
N GLU A 138 5.61 -8.86 10.60
CA GLU A 138 5.97 -10.00 11.44
C GLU A 138 5.07 -11.21 11.19
N MET A 139 3.76 -10.98 11.02
CA MET A 139 2.80 -12.05 10.75
C MET A 139 2.93 -12.62 9.34
N LEU A 140 3.20 -11.79 8.34
CA LEU A 140 3.17 -12.16 6.92
C LEU A 140 4.57 -12.45 6.36
N GLY A 141 5.62 -12.07 7.07
CA GLY A 141 7.01 -12.22 6.65
C GLY A 141 7.58 -10.99 5.93
N THR A 142 8.88 -11.03 5.72
CA THR A 142 9.61 -9.95 5.06
C THR A 142 9.37 -9.95 3.55
N ASN A 143 9.61 -8.80 2.93
CA ASN A 143 9.58 -8.65 1.48
C ASN A 143 10.59 -9.59 0.83
N GLU A 144 10.15 -10.26 -0.22
CA GLU A 144 11.04 -11.00 -1.11
C GLU A 144 11.53 -10.09 -2.24
N ALA A 145 12.70 -10.41 -2.80
CA ALA A 145 13.15 -9.73 -4.01
C ALA A 145 12.12 -9.92 -5.13
N PRO A 146 11.90 -8.92 -5.99
CA PRO A 146 10.99 -9.05 -7.11
C PRO A 146 11.35 -10.27 -7.96
N GLY A 147 10.39 -11.16 -8.16
CA GLY A 147 10.54 -12.31 -9.05
C GLY A 147 10.49 -11.90 -10.51
N PRO A 148 10.70 -12.85 -11.44
CA PRO A 148 10.67 -12.59 -12.88
C PRO A 148 9.33 -12.03 -13.38
N TRP A 149 8.27 -12.22 -12.63
CA TRP A 149 6.95 -11.67 -12.91
C TRP A 149 6.80 -10.19 -12.60
N TYR A 150 7.73 -9.59 -11.89
CA TYR A 150 7.62 -8.18 -11.48
C TYR A 150 7.40 -7.23 -12.66
N PRO A 151 8.15 -7.34 -13.80
CA PRO A 151 7.89 -6.50 -14.97
C PRO A 151 6.52 -6.74 -15.61
N MET A 152 5.91 -7.91 -15.36
CA MET A 152 4.60 -8.28 -15.90
C MET A 152 3.45 -7.77 -15.07
N TRP A 153 3.68 -7.40 -13.81
CA TRP A 153 2.65 -6.86 -12.93
C TRP A 153 1.97 -5.62 -13.49
N SER A 154 2.75 -4.68 -14.00
CA SER A 154 2.23 -3.45 -14.61
C SER A 154 1.81 -3.66 -16.07
N PHE A 155 2.31 -4.68 -16.74
CA PHE A 155 1.96 -4.95 -18.14
C PHE A 155 0.48 -5.24 -18.32
N SER A 156 -0.14 -5.99 -17.38
CA SER A 156 -1.58 -6.28 -17.42
C SER A 156 -2.47 -5.02 -17.41
N ASN A 157 -1.96 -3.91 -16.87
CA ASN A 157 -2.67 -2.63 -16.87
C ASN A 157 -2.67 -1.94 -18.25
N ASN A 158 -1.84 -2.40 -19.18
CA ASN A 158 -1.75 -1.86 -20.54
C ASN A 158 -2.62 -2.63 -21.54
N PHE A 159 -3.33 -3.66 -21.11
CA PHE A 159 -4.27 -4.38 -21.96
C PHE A 159 -5.42 -3.45 -22.37
N THR A 160 -5.65 -3.37 -23.65
CA THR A 160 -6.77 -2.64 -24.26
C THR A 160 -7.69 -3.61 -24.99
N THR A 161 -8.90 -3.19 -25.29
CA THR A 161 -9.85 -4.00 -26.06
C THR A 161 -9.50 -4.14 -27.54
N ASP A 162 -8.34 -3.63 -27.97
CA ASP A 162 -7.84 -3.75 -29.35
C ASP A 162 -7.21 -5.12 -29.64
N THR A 163 -6.96 -5.92 -28.58
CA THR A 163 -6.40 -7.27 -28.70
C THR A 163 -7.36 -8.32 -28.13
N GLU A 164 -7.22 -9.58 -28.57
CA GLU A 164 -8.03 -10.69 -28.05
C GLU A 164 -7.78 -10.92 -26.55
N GLY A 165 -6.52 -10.82 -26.10
CA GLY A 165 -6.17 -10.90 -24.69
C GLY A 165 -6.76 -9.76 -23.85
N GLY A 166 -6.75 -8.54 -24.37
CA GLY A 166 -7.37 -7.38 -23.71
C GLY A 166 -8.89 -7.47 -23.65
N MET A 167 -9.54 -7.97 -24.70
CA MET A 167 -10.97 -8.26 -24.68
C MET A 167 -11.32 -9.34 -23.66
N ALA A 168 -10.55 -10.43 -23.61
CA ALA A 168 -10.71 -11.50 -22.62
C ALA A 168 -10.54 -10.94 -21.20
N TRP A 169 -9.50 -10.14 -20.94
CA TRP A 169 -9.24 -9.50 -19.64
C TRP A 169 -10.41 -8.66 -19.16
N THR A 170 -10.96 -7.81 -20.04
CA THR A 170 -12.12 -6.96 -19.73
C THR A 170 -13.35 -7.79 -19.37
N LYS A 171 -13.69 -8.80 -20.19
CA LYS A 171 -14.85 -9.68 -19.95
C LYS A 171 -14.70 -10.51 -18.67
N ILE A 172 -13.47 -10.99 -18.38
CA ILE A 172 -13.17 -11.70 -17.13
C ILE A 172 -13.45 -10.77 -15.93
N GLY A 173 -13.03 -9.52 -16.00
CA GLY A 173 -13.32 -8.51 -14.99
C GLY A 173 -14.82 -8.34 -14.74
N GLU A 174 -15.60 -8.18 -15.80
CA GLU A 174 -17.07 -8.04 -15.72
C GLU A 174 -17.73 -9.28 -15.09
N VAL A 175 -17.35 -10.48 -15.55
CA VAL A 175 -17.88 -11.74 -15.00
C VAL A 175 -17.52 -11.91 -13.54
N LYS A 176 -16.31 -11.58 -13.14
CA LYS A 176 -15.89 -11.61 -11.73
C LYS A 176 -16.73 -10.69 -10.86
N HIS A 177 -16.89 -9.44 -11.29
CA HIS A 177 -17.69 -8.45 -10.56
C HIS A 177 -19.17 -8.83 -10.43
N GLU A 178 -19.74 -9.45 -11.47
CA GLU A 178 -21.13 -9.90 -11.46
C GLU A 178 -21.34 -11.18 -10.63
N GLN A 179 -20.46 -12.18 -10.80
CA GLN A 179 -20.73 -13.55 -10.32
C GLN A 179 -20.13 -13.86 -8.95
N LEU A 180 -18.93 -13.34 -8.59
CA LEU A 180 -18.32 -13.67 -7.31
C LEU A 180 -19.17 -13.27 -6.09
N PRO A 181 -19.85 -12.11 -6.05
CA PRO A 181 -20.78 -11.83 -4.95
C PRO A 181 -21.92 -12.84 -4.86
N GLN A 182 -22.40 -13.36 -5.99
CA GLN A 182 -23.45 -14.38 -6.02
C GLN A 182 -22.96 -15.73 -5.49
N VAL A 183 -21.71 -16.11 -5.83
CA VAL A 183 -21.08 -17.32 -5.28
C VAL A 183 -20.94 -17.22 -3.77
N VAL A 184 -20.46 -16.06 -3.26
CA VAL A 184 -20.29 -15.84 -1.81
C VAL A 184 -21.61 -15.90 -1.04
N MET A 185 -22.70 -15.46 -1.65
CA MET A 185 -24.04 -15.43 -1.04
C MET A 185 -24.87 -16.69 -1.31
N ALA A 186 -24.37 -17.62 -2.13
CA ALA A 186 -25.12 -18.81 -2.54
C ALA A 186 -25.35 -19.76 -1.37
N LYS A 187 -26.52 -20.39 -1.35
CA LYS A 187 -26.81 -21.50 -0.42
C LYS A 187 -26.15 -22.80 -0.86
N ASP A 188 -26.00 -22.98 -2.16
CA ASP A 188 -25.32 -24.10 -2.82
C ASP A 188 -24.09 -23.51 -3.52
N PHE A 189 -22.96 -23.62 -2.85
CA PHE A 189 -21.69 -23.10 -3.33
C PHE A 189 -21.25 -23.79 -4.64
N ASP A 190 -21.32 -25.11 -4.70
CA ASP A 190 -20.80 -25.89 -5.82
C ASP A 190 -21.52 -25.52 -7.12
N SER A 191 -22.86 -25.48 -7.10
CA SER A 191 -23.66 -25.06 -8.26
C SER A 191 -23.38 -23.62 -8.68
N ALA A 192 -23.20 -22.70 -7.72
CA ALA A 192 -22.89 -21.30 -8.04
C ALA A 192 -21.46 -21.15 -8.57
N TRP A 193 -20.52 -21.92 -8.05
CA TRP A 193 -19.14 -21.95 -8.53
C TRP A 193 -19.05 -22.48 -9.96
N ASP A 194 -19.72 -23.58 -10.26
CA ASP A 194 -19.77 -24.16 -11.60
C ASP A 194 -20.35 -23.14 -12.61
N THR A 195 -21.41 -22.45 -12.24
CA THR A 195 -22.00 -21.38 -13.07
C THR A 195 -21.01 -20.25 -13.31
N TYR A 196 -20.26 -19.82 -12.29
CA TYR A 196 -19.21 -18.82 -12.43
C TYR A 196 -18.09 -19.30 -13.36
N MET A 197 -17.62 -20.54 -13.17
CA MET A 197 -16.53 -21.10 -13.99
C MET A 197 -16.93 -21.27 -15.45
N ASP A 198 -18.16 -21.63 -15.73
CA ASP A 198 -18.69 -21.71 -17.12
C ASP A 198 -18.63 -20.33 -17.79
N LYS A 199 -19.08 -19.28 -17.10
CA LYS A 199 -19.03 -17.90 -17.62
C LYS A 199 -17.58 -17.40 -17.74
N TYR A 200 -16.74 -17.71 -16.77
CA TYR A 200 -15.32 -17.35 -16.80
C TYR A 200 -14.60 -18.00 -18.01
N ASN A 201 -14.81 -19.28 -18.23
CA ASN A 201 -14.21 -20.02 -19.34
C ASN A 201 -14.73 -19.52 -20.71
N ALA A 202 -15.98 -19.06 -20.79
CA ALA A 202 -16.54 -18.46 -22.00
C ALA A 202 -15.89 -17.10 -22.36
N CYS A 203 -15.13 -16.50 -21.45
CA CYS A 203 -14.35 -15.27 -21.72
C CYS A 203 -13.02 -15.54 -22.44
N ASN A 204 -12.67 -16.77 -22.76
CA ASN A 204 -11.41 -17.18 -23.40
C ASN A 204 -10.17 -16.74 -22.61
N PRO A 205 -9.98 -17.13 -21.35
CA PRO A 205 -8.84 -16.72 -20.53
C PRO A 205 -7.48 -17.09 -21.15
N GLN A 206 -7.45 -18.07 -22.04
CA GLN A 206 -6.23 -18.49 -22.75
C GLN A 206 -5.68 -17.40 -23.69
N ASP A 207 -6.53 -16.56 -24.26
CA ASP A 207 -6.10 -15.44 -25.12
C ASP A 207 -5.30 -14.41 -24.28
N PHE A 208 -5.79 -14.12 -23.07
CA PHE A 208 -5.07 -13.27 -22.10
C PHE A 208 -3.73 -13.88 -21.68
N LEU A 209 -3.70 -15.16 -21.31
CA LEU A 209 -2.49 -15.86 -20.91
C LEU A 209 -1.47 -15.96 -22.04
N GLY A 210 -1.91 -16.20 -23.27
CA GLY A 210 -1.05 -16.26 -24.45
C GLY A 210 -0.40 -14.92 -24.75
N GLU A 211 -1.11 -13.83 -24.60
CA GLU A 211 -0.55 -12.48 -24.79
C GLU A 211 0.45 -12.12 -23.69
N LEU A 212 0.15 -12.46 -22.42
CA LEU A 212 1.10 -12.34 -21.30
C LEU A 212 2.38 -13.15 -21.55
N GLN A 213 2.25 -14.41 -21.97
CA GLN A 213 3.39 -15.27 -22.24
C GLN A 213 4.25 -14.69 -23.37
N THR A 214 3.61 -14.21 -24.43
CA THR A 214 4.30 -13.56 -25.56
C THR A 214 5.13 -12.36 -25.11
N GLU A 215 4.62 -11.57 -24.16
CA GLU A 215 5.37 -10.43 -23.62
C GLU A 215 6.49 -10.88 -22.67
N LEU A 216 6.25 -11.90 -21.87
CA LEU A 216 7.28 -12.47 -20.99
C LEU A 216 8.46 -13.01 -21.78
N ASP A 217 8.21 -13.68 -22.89
CA ASP A 217 9.25 -14.27 -23.76
C ASP A 217 10.14 -13.21 -24.44
N LYS A 218 9.71 -11.95 -24.48
CA LYS A 218 10.51 -10.83 -25.02
C LYS A 218 11.48 -10.23 -24.01
N ARG A 219 11.31 -10.54 -22.71
CA ARG A 219 12.06 -9.95 -21.60
C ARG A 219 13.17 -10.86 -21.12
#